data_0cd377e1f39b1b76f0be414a5f29b189
#
_entry.id   0cd377e1f39b1b76f0be414a5f29b189
#
_cell.length_a   1.000
_cell.length_b   1.000
_cell.length_c   1.000
_cell.angle_alpha   90.00
_cell.angle_beta   90.00
_cell.angle_gamma   90.00
#
_symmetry.space_group_name_H-M   'P 1'
#
loop_
_entity.id
_entity.type
_entity.pdbx_description
1 polymer ?
#
loop_
_entity_poly.entity_id
_entity_poly.type
_entity_poly.pdbx_seq_one_letter_code
_entity_poly.pdbx_strand_id
1 'polypeptide(L)'
;MIRGNQIVVPDYQRAYSWEKGRQVSVFLDDLEDYLKSSVAAPYYFGHFLYEKTGEATYAVIDGQQRLTTIVIFLCTLFNRIREYREFSDEEQDLYEDIIKRRSTYKFSTVKYDNQLFKDYVIDQTKKDRYGIDTTSGSRIADAYDYFSGKVKDMELSHVEQLLHATAKASCTTHIVNNEAEAIQMFIFQNDRGKKPSHLEVIKAQFMYQIHIYGGEETDSLIEEVKNRFEHIYRSISEVEDFVEEDAVLLHTLKVYFNSLWESTPTERVNEEISKPTRLQFIKDFSLALERSFNNLARLNSDRNNDVNIEAALACGRYEIVLPFFIKAYTKGIPLSEISRMGKALGDLMLRDRIVKTRADLRSRLNDVFQQMETSVDDVVGRIIWMKEVGDRWWAYWNNNVLQLAVEANWHHNDHGIAKIILWKYENHLISSEGKSGYAPISYRSILKPHLEHIAPRTENGEKEAAGYDTYDDDFRENYLLRLGNFLLLSAPHNESIGNKPFELKRSTYDQLRQQREIQIMTETDRVWNKAKISERQKKIVDFILNNL
;
A
#
# COMPACT_ATOMS: atom_id res chain seq x y z
N MET A 1 -4.24 32.77 -14.01
CA MET A 1 -4.05 31.63 -14.92
C MET A 1 -5.34 30.84 -15.11
N ILE A 2 -6.04 30.42 -14.08
CA ILE A 2 -7.29 29.66 -14.22
C ILE A 2 -8.40 30.51 -14.85
N ARG A 3 -8.50 31.78 -14.51
CA ARG A 3 -9.57 32.68 -14.99
C ARG A 3 -9.69 32.66 -16.50
N GLY A 4 -10.86 32.32 -17.01
CA GLY A 4 -11.20 32.29 -18.42
C GLY A 4 -10.64 31.12 -19.24
N ASN A 5 -9.67 30.37 -18.72
CA ASN A 5 -9.01 29.25 -19.40
C ASN A 5 -9.59 27.89 -18.95
N GLN A 6 -9.35 26.86 -19.76
CA GLN A 6 -9.58 25.47 -19.39
C GLN A 6 -8.25 24.82 -19.00
N ILE A 7 -8.20 24.21 -17.82
CA ILE A 7 -7.04 23.50 -17.32
C ILE A 7 -7.38 22.01 -17.22
N VAL A 8 -6.52 21.18 -17.78
CA VAL A 8 -6.71 19.74 -17.82
C VAL A 8 -5.52 19.05 -17.15
N VAL A 9 -5.78 18.10 -16.28
CA VAL A 9 -4.75 17.15 -15.81
C VAL A 9 -4.68 16.02 -16.84
N PRO A 10 -3.56 15.86 -17.56
CA PRO A 10 -3.41 14.79 -18.54
C PRO A 10 -3.48 13.40 -17.90
N ASP A 11 -3.97 12.39 -18.63
CA ASP A 11 -4.13 11.03 -18.14
C ASP A 11 -2.80 10.33 -17.82
N TYR A 12 -1.71 10.77 -18.45
CA TYR A 12 -0.36 10.31 -18.14
C TYR A 12 0.24 10.98 -16.89
N GLN A 13 -0.49 11.85 -16.21
CA GLN A 13 -0.11 12.39 -14.91
C GLN A 13 -0.72 11.55 -13.79
N ARG A 14 -0.07 11.59 -12.61
CA ARG A 14 -0.56 10.91 -11.43
C ARG A 14 -1.92 11.47 -11.01
N ALA A 15 -2.88 10.60 -10.69
CA ALA A 15 -4.16 11.00 -10.13
C ALA A 15 -4.02 11.72 -8.78
N TYR A 16 -5.13 12.25 -8.27
CA TYR A 16 -5.13 12.95 -6.99
C TYR A 16 -4.67 12.05 -5.84
N SER A 17 -3.64 12.48 -5.12
CA SER A 17 -2.95 11.66 -4.12
C SER A 17 -2.79 12.33 -2.74
N TRP A 18 -3.28 13.56 -2.54
CA TRP A 18 -3.22 14.23 -1.26
C TRP A 18 -4.19 13.61 -0.26
N GLU A 19 -3.70 13.42 0.97
CA GLU A 19 -4.44 12.79 2.05
C GLU A 19 -5.03 13.84 3.01
N LYS A 20 -6.25 13.57 3.49
CA LYS A 20 -7.01 14.42 4.40
C LYS A 20 -6.21 14.82 5.65
N GLY A 21 -5.53 13.87 6.29
CA GLY A 21 -4.80 14.08 7.56
C GLY A 21 -3.39 14.64 7.39
N ARG A 22 -2.97 14.96 6.17
CA ARG A 22 -1.62 15.46 5.87
C ARG A 22 -1.70 16.74 5.04
N GLN A 23 -1.65 16.64 3.71
CA GLN A 23 -1.55 17.82 2.84
C GLN A 23 -2.84 18.64 2.81
N VAL A 24 -4.01 18.00 2.85
CA VAL A 24 -5.30 18.70 2.77
C VAL A 24 -5.57 19.53 4.03
N SER A 25 -5.27 18.98 5.23
CA SER A 25 -5.41 19.74 6.48
C SER A 25 -4.42 20.90 6.54
N VAL A 26 -3.15 20.66 6.20
CA VAL A 26 -2.11 21.70 6.19
C VAL A 26 -2.47 22.84 5.21
N PHE A 27 -3.05 22.52 4.04
CA PHE A 27 -3.51 23.54 3.09
C PHE A 27 -4.52 24.52 3.71
N LEU A 28 -5.49 24.02 4.49
CA LEU A 28 -6.46 24.90 5.16
C LEU A 28 -5.83 25.66 6.33
N ASP A 29 -5.01 24.97 7.14
CA ASP A 29 -4.34 25.59 8.28
C ASP A 29 -3.43 26.75 7.82
N ASP A 30 -2.69 26.58 6.73
CA ASP A 30 -1.84 27.63 6.15
C ASP A 30 -2.66 28.86 5.71
N LEU A 31 -3.83 28.66 5.10
CA LEU A 31 -4.72 29.76 4.70
C LEU A 31 -5.35 30.46 5.91
N GLU A 32 -5.74 29.71 6.93
CA GLU A 32 -6.24 30.25 8.19
C GLU A 32 -5.18 31.10 8.93
N ASP A 33 -3.94 30.61 8.96
CA ASP A 33 -2.83 31.34 9.57
C ASP A 33 -2.45 32.58 8.75
N TYR A 34 -2.55 32.52 7.42
CA TYR A 34 -2.41 33.70 6.58
C TYR A 34 -3.47 34.76 6.89
N LEU A 35 -4.75 34.38 7.05
CA LEU A 35 -5.81 35.34 7.38
C LEU A 35 -5.63 35.96 8.77
N LYS A 36 -5.08 35.25 9.74
CA LYS A 36 -4.74 35.78 11.07
C LYS A 36 -3.50 36.67 11.05
N SER A 37 -2.67 36.55 10.03
CA SER A 37 -1.45 37.35 9.89
C SER A 37 -1.76 38.76 9.40
N SER A 38 -0.92 39.74 9.75
CA SER A 38 -1.01 41.12 9.25
C SER A 38 -0.23 41.33 7.95
N VAL A 39 0.05 40.28 7.20
CA VAL A 39 0.85 40.33 5.95
C VAL A 39 0.02 40.98 4.84
N ALA A 40 0.53 42.10 4.28
CA ALA A 40 -0.15 42.82 3.20
C ALA A 40 0.00 42.10 1.82
N ALA A 41 1.01 41.22 1.65
CA ALA A 41 1.22 40.52 0.39
C ALA A 41 0.16 39.41 0.19
N PRO A 42 -0.30 39.18 -1.05
CA PRO A 42 -1.20 38.06 -1.33
C PRO A 42 -0.60 36.71 -0.92
N TYR A 43 -1.45 35.76 -0.52
CA TYR A 43 -1.02 34.38 -0.29
C TYR A 43 -0.33 33.82 -1.55
N TYR A 44 0.70 33.01 -1.38
CA TYR A 44 1.48 32.49 -2.50
C TYR A 44 1.32 30.96 -2.63
N PHE A 45 0.66 30.54 -3.72
CA PHE A 45 0.42 29.12 -3.99
C PHE A 45 1.61 28.36 -4.61
N GLY A 46 2.76 29.02 -4.83
CA GLY A 46 3.93 28.38 -5.39
C GLY A 46 3.98 28.40 -6.92
N HIS A 47 4.71 27.45 -7.50
CA HIS A 47 4.96 27.35 -8.93
C HIS A 47 4.01 26.38 -9.60
N PHE A 48 3.60 26.69 -10.83
CA PHE A 48 2.85 25.83 -11.72
C PHE A 48 3.48 25.82 -13.09
N LEU A 49 3.56 24.66 -13.71
CA LEU A 49 4.05 24.47 -15.07
C LEU A 49 2.91 23.96 -15.94
N TYR A 50 2.69 24.65 -17.06
CA TYR A 50 1.62 24.34 -18.00
C TYR A 50 2.17 24.20 -19.41
N GLU A 51 1.61 23.26 -20.16
CA GLU A 51 1.76 23.16 -21.61
C GLU A 51 0.53 23.77 -22.29
N LYS A 52 0.72 24.59 -23.30
CA LYS A 52 -0.38 25.15 -24.08
C LYS A 52 -0.85 24.13 -25.11
N THR A 53 -2.04 23.59 -24.94
CA THR A 53 -2.62 22.56 -25.83
C THR A 53 -3.69 23.11 -26.79
N GLY A 54 -4.13 24.37 -26.59
CA GLY A 54 -5.13 25.04 -27.42
C GLY A 54 -5.10 26.56 -27.22
N GLU A 55 -6.05 27.28 -27.80
CA GLU A 55 -6.10 28.75 -27.71
C GLU A 55 -6.28 29.23 -26.26
N ALA A 56 -7.20 28.59 -25.53
CA ALA A 56 -7.49 28.84 -24.11
C ALA A 56 -7.46 27.56 -23.27
N THR A 57 -6.71 26.53 -23.71
CA THR A 57 -6.63 25.23 -23.04
C THR A 57 -5.17 24.94 -22.71
N TYR A 58 -4.97 24.48 -21.46
CA TYR A 58 -3.65 24.19 -20.93
C TYR A 58 -3.65 22.84 -20.20
N ALA A 59 -2.64 22.04 -20.43
CA ALA A 59 -2.34 20.85 -19.65
C ALA A 59 -1.43 21.20 -18.47
N VAL A 60 -1.77 20.77 -17.26
CA VAL A 60 -0.91 20.97 -16.10
C VAL A 60 0.18 19.88 -16.07
N ILE A 61 1.44 20.32 -16.10
CA ILE A 61 2.60 19.43 -16.06
C ILE A 61 3.15 19.29 -14.64
N ASP A 62 3.17 20.40 -13.87
CA ASP A 62 3.54 20.39 -12.46
C ASP A 62 2.59 21.26 -11.63
N GLY A 63 2.39 20.88 -10.37
CA GLY A 63 1.47 21.54 -9.45
C GLY A 63 0.03 20.98 -9.46
N GLN A 64 -0.23 19.91 -10.17
CA GLN A 64 -1.56 19.31 -10.36
C GLN A 64 -2.28 18.98 -9.04
N GLN A 65 -1.60 18.41 -8.04
CA GLN A 65 -2.19 18.05 -6.74
C GLN A 65 -2.70 19.30 -6.01
N ARG A 66 -1.87 20.34 -5.99
CA ARG A 66 -2.20 21.63 -5.38
C ARG A 66 -3.35 22.30 -6.11
N LEU A 67 -3.31 22.30 -7.44
CA LEU A 67 -4.38 22.90 -8.24
C LEU A 67 -5.73 22.20 -8.02
N THR A 68 -5.73 20.86 -8.03
CA THR A 68 -6.94 20.08 -7.74
C THR A 68 -7.49 20.42 -6.35
N THR A 69 -6.63 20.54 -5.34
CA THR A 69 -7.04 20.92 -3.96
C THR A 69 -7.62 22.33 -3.92
N ILE A 70 -7.00 23.30 -4.63
CA ILE A 70 -7.52 24.68 -4.74
C ILE A 70 -8.93 24.67 -5.33
N VAL A 71 -9.16 23.91 -6.41
CA VAL A 71 -10.49 23.85 -7.06
C VAL A 71 -11.52 23.17 -6.14
N ILE A 72 -11.15 22.08 -5.46
CA ILE A 72 -12.04 21.42 -4.47
C ILE A 72 -12.43 22.43 -3.38
N PHE A 73 -11.45 23.14 -2.84
CA PHE A 73 -11.69 24.12 -1.76
C PHE A 73 -12.59 25.26 -2.23
N LEU A 74 -12.31 25.86 -3.40
CA LEU A 74 -13.16 26.91 -3.98
C LEU A 74 -14.60 26.44 -4.21
N CYS A 75 -14.81 25.23 -4.73
CA CYS A 75 -16.14 24.64 -4.87
C CYS A 75 -16.86 24.54 -3.51
N THR A 76 -16.15 24.14 -2.46
CA THR A 76 -16.71 24.05 -1.11
C THR A 76 -17.15 25.42 -0.59
N LEU A 77 -16.32 26.46 -0.77
CA LEU A 77 -16.65 27.83 -0.35
C LEU A 77 -17.85 28.37 -1.12
N PHE A 78 -17.88 28.22 -2.45
CA PHE A 78 -19.02 28.63 -3.26
C PHE A 78 -20.31 27.90 -2.89
N ASN A 79 -20.25 26.59 -2.66
CA ASN A 79 -21.42 25.81 -2.22
C ASN A 79 -21.93 26.30 -0.87
N ARG A 80 -21.02 26.62 0.06
CA ARG A 80 -21.40 27.15 1.37
C ARG A 80 -22.08 28.52 1.27
N ILE A 81 -21.60 29.43 0.41
CA ILE A 81 -22.24 30.73 0.19
C ILE A 81 -23.65 30.54 -0.38
N ARG A 82 -23.84 29.63 -1.36
CA ARG A 82 -25.14 29.33 -1.96
C ARG A 82 -26.18 28.81 -0.96
N GLU A 83 -25.75 28.15 0.10
CA GLU A 83 -26.66 27.71 1.17
C GLU A 83 -27.30 28.89 1.94
N TYR A 84 -26.67 30.05 1.97
CA TYR A 84 -27.11 31.21 2.72
C TYR A 84 -27.75 32.29 1.84
N ARG A 85 -27.25 32.52 0.65
CA ARG A 85 -27.67 33.57 -0.26
C ARG A 85 -27.27 33.27 -1.71
N GLU A 86 -27.86 34.02 -2.62
CA GLU A 86 -27.39 34.03 -4.01
C GLU A 86 -26.00 34.72 -4.09
N PHE A 87 -25.25 34.41 -5.13
CA PHE A 87 -23.98 35.04 -5.40
C PHE A 87 -24.15 36.53 -5.71
N SER A 88 -23.21 37.33 -5.28
CA SER A 88 -23.02 38.66 -5.84
C SER A 88 -22.55 38.58 -7.29
N ASP A 89 -22.65 39.67 -8.05
CA ASP A 89 -22.17 39.73 -9.43
C ASP A 89 -20.68 39.34 -9.52
N GLU A 90 -19.85 39.81 -8.57
CA GLU A 90 -18.42 39.50 -8.52
C GLU A 90 -18.17 37.99 -8.25
N GLU A 91 -18.95 37.39 -7.35
CA GLU A 91 -18.86 35.97 -7.03
C GLU A 91 -19.35 35.09 -8.18
N GLN A 92 -20.40 35.51 -8.87
CA GLN A 92 -20.91 34.82 -10.06
C GLN A 92 -19.87 34.85 -11.18
N ASP A 93 -19.29 35.99 -11.47
CA ASP A 93 -18.22 36.14 -12.45
C ASP A 93 -17.00 35.29 -12.11
N LEU A 94 -16.61 35.29 -10.83
CA LEU A 94 -15.50 34.49 -10.34
C LEU A 94 -15.78 32.97 -10.48
N TYR A 95 -16.98 32.52 -10.12
CA TYR A 95 -17.41 31.14 -10.30
C TYR A 95 -17.38 30.72 -11.77
N GLU A 96 -17.91 31.57 -12.66
CA GLU A 96 -17.92 31.29 -14.11
C GLU A 96 -16.51 31.26 -14.72
N ASP A 97 -15.61 32.07 -14.21
CA ASP A 97 -14.24 32.15 -14.69
C ASP A 97 -13.36 30.98 -14.23
N ILE A 98 -13.63 30.41 -13.04
CA ILE A 98 -12.72 29.43 -12.41
C ILE A 98 -13.32 28.02 -12.36
N ILE A 99 -14.63 27.88 -12.17
CA ILE A 99 -15.25 26.58 -11.92
C ILE A 99 -16.03 26.10 -13.14
N LYS A 100 -17.11 26.84 -13.50
CA LYS A 100 -18.05 26.38 -14.55
C LYS A 100 -18.82 27.54 -15.16
N ARG A 101 -18.74 27.65 -16.47
CA ARG A 101 -19.56 28.60 -17.24
C ARG A 101 -20.53 27.85 -18.13
N ARG A 102 -21.85 27.92 -17.84
CA ARG A 102 -22.89 27.12 -18.50
C ARG A 102 -22.55 25.61 -18.41
N SER A 103 -22.34 24.95 -19.54
CA SER A 103 -21.93 23.54 -19.62
C SER A 103 -20.42 23.30 -19.64
N THR A 104 -19.61 24.38 -19.64
CA THR A 104 -18.15 24.28 -19.77
C THR A 104 -17.48 24.31 -18.40
N TYR A 105 -16.85 23.22 -18.01
CA TYR A 105 -16.01 23.14 -16.81
C TYR A 105 -14.64 23.74 -17.09
N LYS A 106 -14.13 24.50 -16.15
CA LYS A 106 -12.83 25.18 -16.28
C LYS A 106 -11.65 24.33 -15.83
N PHE A 107 -11.91 23.30 -15.03
CA PHE A 107 -10.91 22.33 -14.59
C PHE A 107 -11.39 20.91 -14.85
N SER A 108 -10.46 20.06 -15.28
CA SER A 108 -10.69 18.63 -15.45
C SER A 108 -9.53 17.86 -14.84
N THR A 109 -9.84 16.89 -14.00
CA THR A 109 -8.87 15.92 -13.47
C THR A 109 -8.64 14.78 -14.48
N VAL A 110 -7.84 13.76 -14.13
CA VAL A 110 -7.61 12.59 -14.99
C VAL A 110 -8.94 11.96 -15.40
N LYS A 111 -8.99 11.42 -16.60
CA LYS A 111 -10.23 10.99 -17.28
C LYS A 111 -11.12 10.07 -16.44
N TYR A 112 -10.53 9.09 -15.75
CA TYR A 112 -11.29 8.10 -14.97
C TYR A 112 -11.88 8.66 -13.66
N ASP A 113 -11.34 9.76 -13.10
CA ASP A 113 -11.90 10.45 -11.93
C ASP A 113 -12.74 11.67 -12.30
N ASN A 114 -12.72 12.10 -13.57
CA ASN A 114 -13.28 13.38 -13.99
C ASN A 114 -14.81 13.45 -13.85
N GLN A 115 -15.51 12.34 -14.11
CA GLN A 115 -16.97 12.33 -13.92
C GLN A 115 -17.34 12.42 -12.44
N LEU A 116 -16.64 11.67 -11.58
CA LEU A 116 -16.80 11.78 -10.13
C LEU A 116 -16.52 13.20 -9.64
N PHE A 117 -15.43 13.83 -10.14
CA PHE A 117 -15.06 15.20 -9.75
C PHE A 117 -16.18 16.20 -10.08
N LYS A 118 -16.78 16.09 -11.27
CA LYS A 118 -17.91 16.93 -11.67
C LYS A 118 -19.13 16.72 -10.78
N ASP A 119 -19.54 15.46 -10.60
CA ASP A 119 -20.78 15.12 -9.91
C ASP A 119 -20.70 15.32 -8.40
N TYR A 120 -19.54 15.03 -7.80
CA TYR A 120 -19.35 15.07 -6.34
C TYR A 120 -18.87 16.44 -5.85
N VAL A 121 -17.94 17.08 -6.59
CA VAL A 121 -17.29 18.33 -6.15
C VAL A 121 -17.99 19.56 -6.72
N ILE A 122 -18.25 19.60 -8.03
CA ILE A 122 -18.72 20.82 -8.70
C ILE A 122 -20.25 20.94 -8.66
N ASP A 123 -20.93 19.96 -9.20
CA ASP A 123 -22.39 20.04 -9.44
C ASP A 123 -23.22 19.52 -8.26
N GLN A 124 -22.62 18.79 -7.32
CA GLN A 124 -23.29 18.22 -6.14
C GLN A 124 -24.51 17.33 -6.48
N THR A 125 -24.48 16.69 -7.65
CA THR A 125 -25.50 15.75 -8.10
C THR A 125 -25.37 14.40 -7.42
N LYS A 126 -24.16 14.03 -7.00
CA LYS A 126 -23.84 12.84 -6.22
C LYS A 126 -23.46 13.23 -4.79
N LYS A 127 -24.21 12.72 -3.80
CA LYS A 127 -24.04 13.04 -2.38
C LYS A 127 -23.55 11.86 -1.53
N ASP A 128 -23.52 10.67 -2.09
CA ASP A 128 -23.05 9.45 -1.43
C ASP A 128 -21.76 8.95 -2.07
N ARG A 129 -21.09 8.02 -1.37
CA ARG A 129 -19.84 7.42 -1.83
C ARG A 129 -20.01 6.11 -2.58
N TYR A 130 -21.23 5.70 -2.87
CA TYR A 130 -21.50 4.46 -3.60
C TYR A 130 -20.92 4.53 -5.02
N GLY A 131 -20.18 3.49 -5.42
CA GLY A 131 -19.54 3.43 -6.74
C GLY A 131 -18.33 4.38 -6.91
N ILE A 132 -17.66 4.78 -5.82
CA ILE A 132 -16.33 5.37 -5.88
C ILE A 132 -15.33 4.21 -5.82
N ASP A 133 -14.83 3.81 -6.99
CA ASP A 133 -14.07 2.56 -7.15
C ASP A 133 -12.55 2.79 -7.19
N THR A 134 -12.09 4.06 -7.24
CA THR A 134 -10.68 4.40 -7.27
C THR A 134 -10.21 5.02 -5.95
N THR A 135 -8.98 4.75 -5.55
CA THR A 135 -8.37 5.39 -4.36
C THR A 135 -8.26 6.90 -4.54
N SER A 136 -7.94 7.36 -5.75
CA SER A 136 -7.88 8.80 -6.08
C SER A 136 -9.26 9.45 -6.00
N GLY A 137 -10.30 8.78 -6.48
CA GLY A 137 -11.68 9.23 -6.32
C GLY A 137 -12.09 9.33 -4.85
N SER A 138 -11.72 8.34 -4.03
CA SER A 138 -11.94 8.37 -2.58
C SER A 138 -11.22 9.54 -1.92
N ARG A 139 -9.99 9.84 -2.32
CA ARG A 139 -9.22 11.01 -1.83
C ARG A 139 -9.82 12.35 -2.25
N ILE A 140 -10.36 12.45 -3.46
CA ILE A 140 -11.12 13.63 -3.92
C ILE A 140 -12.35 13.85 -3.01
N ALA A 141 -13.12 12.79 -2.77
CA ALA A 141 -14.28 12.86 -1.88
C ALA A 141 -13.86 13.19 -0.43
N ASP A 142 -12.78 12.59 0.09
CA ASP A 142 -12.25 12.87 1.42
C ASP A 142 -11.84 14.34 1.58
N ALA A 143 -11.18 14.92 0.58
CA ALA A 143 -10.78 16.32 0.58
C ALA A 143 -12.01 17.25 0.56
N TYR A 144 -12.98 16.95 -0.31
CA TYR A 144 -14.22 17.71 -0.37
C TYR A 144 -15.01 17.64 0.95
N ASP A 145 -15.22 16.46 1.51
CA ASP A 145 -15.95 16.25 2.76
C ASP A 145 -15.24 16.92 3.94
N TYR A 146 -13.90 16.88 3.94
CA TYR A 146 -13.10 17.56 4.97
C TYR A 146 -13.32 19.07 4.95
N PHE A 147 -13.18 19.68 3.78
CA PHE A 147 -13.41 21.13 3.64
C PHE A 147 -14.86 21.51 3.94
N SER A 148 -15.82 20.76 3.40
CA SER A 148 -17.25 20.98 3.67
C SER A 148 -17.59 20.90 5.15
N GLY A 149 -17.03 19.90 5.86
CA GLY A 149 -17.22 19.77 7.30
C GLY A 149 -16.62 20.94 8.07
N LYS A 150 -15.44 21.43 7.68
CA LYS A 150 -14.79 22.58 8.32
C LYS A 150 -15.54 23.89 8.07
N VAL A 151 -15.90 24.13 6.83
CA VAL A 151 -16.56 25.38 6.39
C VAL A 151 -18.01 25.48 6.92
N LYS A 152 -18.65 24.33 7.19
CA LYS A 152 -20.03 24.29 7.71
C LYS A 152 -20.17 25.02 9.04
N ASP A 153 -19.19 24.95 9.90
CA ASP A 153 -19.20 25.53 11.25
C ASP A 153 -18.64 26.97 11.28
N MET A 154 -18.20 27.51 10.12
CA MET A 154 -17.66 28.86 10.00
C MET A 154 -18.77 29.91 9.79
N GLU A 155 -18.55 31.12 10.31
CA GLU A 155 -19.35 32.29 10.00
C GLU A 155 -19.22 32.65 8.50
N LEU A 156 -20.31 33.10 7.87
CA LEU A 156 -20.33 33.42 6.45
C LEU A 156 -19.26 34.45 6.05
N SER A 157 -19.05 35.46 6.87
CA SER A 157 -18.03 36.48 6.66
C SER A 157 -16.62 35.90 6.60
N HIS A 158 -16.34 34.85 7.37
CA HIS A 158 -15.05 34.15 7.32
C HIS A 158 -14.90 33.30 6.07
N VAL A 159 -15.97 32.64 5.63
CA VAL A 159 -16.01 31.91 4.35
C VAL A 159 -15.73 32.85 3.17
N GLU A 160 -16.30 34.06 3.18
CA GLU A 160 -16.06 35.10 2.17
C GLU A 160 -14.60 35.59 2.20
N GLN A 161 -14.00 35.73 3.38
CA GLN A 161 -12.56 36.07 3.52
C GLN A 161 -11.67 34.97 2.93
N LEU A 162 -11.96 33.70 3.19
CA LEU A 162 -11.23 32.58 2.61
C LEU A 162 -11.37 32.53 1.09
N LEU A 163 -12.59 32.76 0.57
CA LEU A 163 -12.82 32.84 -0.88
C LEU A 163 -11.98 33.97 -1.49
N HIS A 164 -12.01 35.16 -0.91
CA HIS A 164 -11.26 36.31 -1.39
C HIS A 164 -9.74 36.06 -1.32
N ALA A 165 -9.23 35.53 -0.19
CA ALA A 165 -7.82 35.23 -0.05
C ALA A 165 -7.34 34.19 -1.09
N THR A 166 -8.12 33.13 -1.30
CA THR A 166 -7.81 32.07 -2.28
C THR A 166 -7.87 32.60 -3.71
N ALA A 167 -8.90 33.37 -4.05
CA ALA A 167 -9.09 33.92 -5.41
C ALA A 167 -8.07 35.00 -5.78
N LYS A 168 -7.54 35.75 -4.81
CA LYS A 168 -6.52 36.79 -4.98
C LYS A 168 -5.09 36.29 -4.73
N ALA A 169 -4.91 35.06 -4.34
CA ALA A 169 -3.60 34.47 -4.13
C ALA A 169 -2.73 34.56 -5.40
N SER A 170 -1.44 34.74 -5.21
CA SER A 170 -0.45 34.79 -6.27
C SER A 170 0.17 33.41 -6.53
N CYS A 171 0.67 33.21 -7.73
CA CYS A 171 1.46 32.03 -8.10
C CYS A 171 2.45 32.40 -9.20
N THR A 172 3.53 31.66 -9.31
CA THR A 172 4.42 31.73 -10.47
C THR A 172 3.97 30.70 -11.50
N THR A 173 3.78 31.13 -12.74
CA THR A 173 3.37 30.24 -13.83
C THR A 173 4.41 30.23 -14.93
N HIS A 174 4.81 29.05 -15.38
CA HIS A 174 5.57 28.88 -16.62
C HIS A 174 4.67 28.22 -17.65
N ILE A 175 4.60 28.80 -18.83
CA ILE A 175 3.85 28.25 -19.94
C ILE A 175 4.88 27.86 -20.99
N VAL A 176 4.86 26.61 -21.37
CA VAL A 176 5.70 26.09 -22.46
C VAL A 176 4.85 25.76 -23.67
N ASN A 177 5.44 25.82 -24.83
CA ASN A 177 4.77 25.56 -26.11
C ASN A 177 5.09 24.16 -26.64
N ASN A 178 6.00 23.46 -25.97
CA ASN A 178 6.34 22.07 -26.30
C ASN A 178 6.68 21.28 -25.03
N GLU A 179 6.44 20.00 -25.11
CA GLU A 179 6.59 19.08 -24.00
C GLU A 179 8.06 18.88 -23.57
N ALA A 180 9.02 18.96 -24.50
CA ALA A 180 10.44 18.82 -24.17
C ALA A 180 10.93 19.90 -23.21
N GLU A 181 10.51 21.15 -23.44
CA GLU A 181 10.80 22.29 -22.56
C GLU A 181 10.12 22.08 -21.16
N ALA A 182 8.87 21.61 -21.17
CA ALA A 182 8.16 21.29 -19.92
C ALA A 182 8.90 20.26 -19.09
N ILE A 183 9.38 19.22 -19.71
CA ILE A 183 10.10 18.11 -19.07
C ILE A 183 11.44 18.59 -18.51
N GLN A 184 12.19 19.40 -19.27
CA GLN A 184 13.44 19.98 -18.77
C GLN A 184 13.18 20.84 -17.53
N MET A 185 12.20 21.73 -17.59
CA MET A 185 11.84 22.58 -16.45
C MET A 185 11.41 21.77 -15.24
N PHE A 186 10.61 20.70 -15.44
CA PHE A 186 10.21 19.78 -14.35
C PHE A 186 11.42 19.14 -13.67
N ILE A 187 12.37 18.62 -14.44
CA ILE A 187 13.59 17.98 -13.89
C ILE A 187 14.43 18.99 -13.11
N PHE A 188 14.62 20.23 -13.62
CA PHE A 188 15.47 21.24 -12.98
C PHE A 188 14.82 21.98 -11.81
N GLN A 189 13.49 22.14 -11.79
CA GLN A 189 12.79 22.89 -10.73
C GLN A 189 12.57 22.07 -9.44
N ASN A 190 12.52 20.75 -9.52
CA ASN A 190 12.21 19.89 -8.37
C ASN A 190 13.35 19.71 -7.35
N ASP A 191 14.43 20.47 -7.49
CA ASP A 191 15.53 20.49 -6.50
C ASP A 191 15.17 21.23 -5.20
N ARG A 192 14.01 21.90 -5.12
CA ARG A 192 13.65 22.83 -4.02
C ARG A 192 12.29 22.56 -3.34
N GLY A 193 11.54 21.50 -3.69
CA GLY A 193 10.19 21.20 -3.17
C GLY A 193 10.05 19.79 -2.62
N LYS A 194 8.80 19.29 -2.52
CA LYS A 194 8.55 17.87 -2.31
C LYS A 194 9.14 17.13 -3.51
N LYS A 195 10.14 16.31 -3.28
CA LYS A 195 10.78 15.55 -4.36
C LYS A 195 9.74 14.71 -5.10
N PRO A 196 9.74 14.73 -6.44
CA PRO A 196 8.92 13.82 -7.21
C PRO A 196 9.31 12.36 -6.90
N SER A 197 8.40 11.42 -7.13
CA SER A 197 8.74 10.01 -7.02
C SER A 197 9.80 9.63 -8.07
N HIS A 198 10.54 8.57 -7.81
CA HIS A 198 11.50 8.05 -8.79
C HIS A 198 10.81 7.69 -10.12
N LEU A 199 9.57 7.22 -10.03
CA LEU A 199 8.75 6.91 -11.20
C LEU A 199 8.46 8.15 -12.06
N GLU A 200 8.10 9.29 -11.44
CA GLU A 200 7.87 10.56 -12.14
C GLU A 200 9.15 11.09 -12.78
N VAL A 201 10.29 11.00 -12.07
CA VAL A 201 11.59 11.39 -12.60
C VAL A 201 11.97 10.56 -13.83
N ILE A 202 11.81 9.25 -13.77
CA ILE A 202 12.15 8.34 -14.86
C ILE A 202 11.25 8.57 -16.06
N LYS A 203 9.95 8.79 -15.86
CA LYS A 203 9.04 9.19 -16.94
C LYS A 203 9.55 10.43 -17.67
N ALA A 204 9.87 11.47 -16.91
CA ALA A 204 10.37 12.72 -17.48
C ALA A 204 11.68 12.49 -18.26
N GLN A 205 12.61 11.73 -17.71
CA GLN A 205 13.86 11.39 -18.39
C GLN A 205 13.63 10.60 -19.69
N PHE A 206 12.72 9.64 -19.71
CA PHE A 206 12.37 8.89 -20.92
C PHE A 206 11.85 9.80 -22.01
N MET A 207 10.89 10.65 -21.68
CA MET A 207 10.32 11.60 -22.66
C MET A 207 11.37 12.57 -23.17
N TYR A 208 12.26 13.07 -22.30
CA TYR A 208 13.38 13.92 -22.70
C TYR A 208 14.34 13.21 -23.67
N GLN A 209 14.73 11.98 -23.39
CA GLN A 209 15.61 11.20 -24.28
C GLN A 209 14.95 10.91 -25.63
N ILE A 210 13.66 10.64 -25.66
CA ILE A 210 12.90 10.44 -26.90
C ILE A 210 12.89 11.74 -27.73
N HIS A 211 12.65 12.89 -27.10
CA HIS A 211 12.67 14.18 -27.82
C HIS A 211 14.02 14.49 -28.50
N ILE A 212 15.12 14.15 -27.81
CA ILE A 212 16.46 14.43 -28.35
C ILE A 212 16.87 13.43 -29.43
N TYR A 213 16.54 12.15 -29.25
CA TYR A 213 17.12 11.08 -30.03
C TYR A 213 16.10 10.30 -30.88
N GLY A 214 14.80 10.55 -30.75
CA GLY A 214 13.73 9.80 -31.42
C GLY A 214 13.63 10.04 -32.93
N GLY A 215 14.12 11.19 -33.43
CA GLY A 215 14.05 11.51 -34.86
C GLY A 215 12.63 11.46 -35.41
N GLU A 216 12.40 10.69 -36.46
CA GLU A 216 11.07 10.53 -37.08
C GLU A 216 10.09 9.73 -36.22
N GLU A 217 10.57 8.91 -35.27
CA GLU A 217 9.73 8.10 -34.38
C GLU A 217 9.35 8.84 -33.09
N THR A 218 9.77 10.09 -32.89
CA THR A 218 9.59 10.86 -31.66
C THR A 218 8.15 10.85 -31.18
N ASP A 219 7.20 11.28 -32.02
CA ASP A 219 5.79 11.43 -31.63
C ASP A 219 5.15 10.07 -31.29
N SER A 220 5.46 9.05 -32.05
CA SER A 220 4.94 7.71 -31.84
C SER A 220 5.47 7.06 -30.56
N LEU A 221 6.75 7.25 -30.24
CA LEU A 221 7.37 6.73 -29.00
C LEU A 221 6.87 7.48 -27.77
N ILE A 222 6.69 8.81 -27.86
CA ILE A 222 6.11 9.61 -26.80
C ILE A 222 4.70 9.13 -26.47
N GLU A 223 3.87 8.96 -27.49
CA GLU A 223 2.49 8.49 -27.32
C GLU A 223 2.47 7.08 -26.69
N GLU A 224 3.34 6.18 -27.14
CA GLU A 224 3.47 4.85 -26.56
C GLU A 224 3.85 4.89 -25.07
N VAL A 225 4.82 5.73 -24.68
CA VAL A 225 5.24 5.88 -23.29
C VAL A 225 4.14 6.55 -22.45
N LYS A 226 3.46 7.58 -22.98
CA LYS A 226 2.32 8.21 -22.30
C LYS A 226 1.21 7.21 -21.99
N ASN A 227 0.80 6.41 -22.96
CA ASN A 227 -0.25 5.39 -22.79
C ASN A 227 0.14 4.36 -21.73
N ARG A 228 1.41 3.92 -21.70
CA ARG A 228 1.90 3.01 -20.66
C ARG A 228 1.86 3.64 -19.28
N PHE A 229 2.29 4.89 -19.14
CA PHE A 229 2.24 5.59 -17.85
C PHE A 229 0.81 5.89 -17.40
N GLU A 230 -0.13 6.12 -18.31
CA GLU A 230 -1.56 6.17 -17.97
C GLU A 230 -2.01 4.85 -17.30
N HIS A 231 -1.70 3.70 -17.92
CA HIS A 231 -2.01 2.39 -17.35
C HIS A 231 -1.31 2.15 -16.00
N ILE A 232 -0.03 2.52 -15.87
CA ILE A 232 0.73 2.43 -14.62
C ILE A 232 0.05 3.23 -13.52
N TYR A 233 -0.25 4.50 -13.75
CA TYR A 233 -0.87 5.37 -12.74
C TYR A 233 -2.27 4.90 -12.34
N ARG A 234 -3.02 4.33 -13.27
CA ARG A 234 -4.30 3.69 -12.96
C ARG A 234 -4.13 2.47 -12.05
N SER A 235 -3.14 1.63 -12.34
CA SER A 235 -2.86 0.42 -11.55
C SER A 235 -2.24 0.71 -10.17
N ILE A 236 -1.66 1.90 -9.94
CA ILE A 236 -1.10 2.27 -8.62
C ILE A 236 -2.17 2.13 -7.53
N SER A 237 -3.40 2.59 -7.79
CA SER A 237 -4.49 2.52 -6.81
C SER A 237 -4.86 1.09 -6.40
N GLU A 238 -4.54 0.09 -7.21
CA GLU A 238 -4.82 -1.32 -6.94
C GLU A 238 -3.71 -2.01 -6.13
N VAL A 239 -2.53 -1.36 -6.01
CA VAL A 239 -1.35 -1.96 -5.37
C VAL A 239 -0.81 -1.15 -4.18
N GLU A 240 -1.14 0.13 -4.07
CA GLU A 240 -0.56 1.04 -3.07
C GLU A 240 -0.85 0.68 -1.60
N ASP A 241 -1.84 -0.18 -1.34
CA ASP A 241 -2.15 -0.69 0.00
C ASP A 241 -1.11 -1.70 0.53
N PHE A 242 -0.25 -2.25 -0.34
CA PHE A 242 0.76 -3.22 0.07
C PHE A 242 2.17 -2.97 -0.51
N VAL A 243 2.32 -2.18 -1.59
CA VAL A 243 3.63 -1.86 -2.17
C VAL A 243 3.66 -0.41 -2.68
N GLU A 244 4.71 0.31 -2.35
CA GLU A 244 4.93 1.68 -2.84
C GLU A 244 5.39 1.68 -4.30
N GLU A 245 5.01 2.70 -5.07
CA GLU A 245 5.33 2.81 -6.51
C GLU A 245 6.83 2.73 -6.82
N ASP A 246 7.68 3.36 -5.99
CA ASP A 246 9.13 3.33 -6.16
C ASP A 246 9.73 1.94 -5.87
N ALA A 247 9.09 1.15 -5.00
CA ALA A 247 9.47 -0.23 -4.79
C ALA A 247 9.14 -1.11 -6.01
N VAL A 248 8.01 -0.85 -6.69
CA VAL A 248 7.67 -1.56 -7.94
C VAL A 248 8.71 -1.31 -9.02
N LEU A 249 9.23 -0.09 -9.12
CA LEU A 249 10.33 0.24 -10.03
C LEU A 249 11.56 -0.65 -9.78
N LEU A 250 11.98 -0.81 -8.52
CA LEU A 250 13.10 -1.69 -8.15
C LEU A 250 12.80 -3.15 -8.48
N HIS A 251 11.59 -3.64 -8.20
CA HIS A 251 11.20 -5.01 -8.51
C HIS A 251 11.18 -5.25 -10.02
N THR A 252 10.73 -4.27 -10.80
CA THR A 252 10.78 -4.33 -12.26
C THR A 252 12.21 -4.45 -12.78
N LEU A 253 13.15 -3.68 -12.23
CA LEU A 253 14.57 -3.79 -12.59
C LEU A 253 15.13 -5.18 -12.33
N LYS A 254 14.82 -5.76 -11.16
CA LYS A 254 15.25 -7.13 -10.83
C LYS A 254 14.76 -8.15 -11.83
N VAL A 255 13.51 -8.02 -12.28
CA VAL A 255 12.92 -8.92 -13.28
C VAL A 255 13.50 -8.65 -14.67
N TYR A 256 13.62 -7.38 -15.07
CA TYR A 256 14.12 -6.97 -16.38
C TYR A 256 15.57 -7.40 -16.61
N PHE A 257 16.46 -7.14 -15.62
CA PHE A 257 17.86 -7.55 -15.68
C PHE A 257 18.09 -8.99 -15.18
N ASN A 258 17.03 -9.67 -14.79
CA ASN A 258 17.07 -11.05 -14.30
C ASN A 258 18.04 -11.25 -13.13
N SER A 259 18.04 -10.33 -12.15
CA SER A 259 18.97 -10.33 -11.02
C SER A 259 18.34 -9.76 -9.76
N LEU A 260 18.36 -10.52 -8.67
CA LEU A 260 17.93 -10.03 -7.35
C LEU A 260 18.88 -8.99 -6.75
N TRP A 261 20.04 -8.75 -7.36
CA TRP A 261 21.06 -7.83 -6.86
C TRP A 261 20.82 -6.37 -7.24
N GLU A 262 19.93 -6.09 -8.17
CA GLU A 262 19.58 -4.71 -8.52
C GLU A 262 19.09 -3.96 -7.28
N SER A 263 19.64 -2.76 -7.02
CA SER A 263 19.42 -2.03 -5.76
C SER A 263 19.22 -0.53 -5.92
N THR A 264 19.69 0.10 -6.99
CA THR A 264 19.68 1.55 -7.20
C THR A 264 18.91 1.90 -8.48
N PRO A 265 17.56 1.97 -8.43
CA PRO A 265 16.75 2.03 -9.64
C PRO A 265 17.03 3.27 -10.49
N THR A 266 17.14 4.46 -9.92
CA THR A 266 17.36 5.69 -10.68
C THR A 266 18.74 5.71 -11.34
N GLU A 267 19.77 5.28 -10.62
CA GLU A 267 21.13 5.22 -11.16
C GLU A 267 21.24 4.21 -12.29
N ARG A 268 20.62 3.03 -12.12
CA ARG A 268 20.61 1.98 -13.12
C ARG A 268 19.90 2.40 -14.40
N VAL A 269 18.75 3.05 -14.28
CA VAL A 269 18.04 3.60 -15.44
C VAL A 269 18.87 4.69 -16.12
N ASN A 270 19.49 5.60 -15.36
CA ASN A 270 20.36 6.66 -15.92
C ASN A 270 21.54 6.08 -16.70
N GLU A 271 22.13 5.00 -16.21
CA GLU A 271 23.18 4.27 -16.92
C GLU A 271 22.67 3.76 -18.29
N GLU A 272 21.52 3.13 -18.34
CA GLU A 272 20.95 2.57 -19.57
C GLU A 272 20.55 3.65 -20.59
N ILE A 273 19.92 4.75 -20.14
CA ILE A 273 19.54 5.84 -21.04
C ILE A 273 20.73 6.68 -21.53
N SER A 274 21.92 6.51 -20.96
CA SER A 274 23.15 7.13 -21.47
C SER A 274 23.77 6.35 -22.66
N LYS A 275 23.36 5.10 -22.89
CA LYS A 275 23.88 4.22 -23.93
C LYS A 275 23.28 4.53 -25.31
N PRO A 276 23.92 4.12 -26.41
CA PRO A 276 23.33 4.25 -27.76
C PRO A 276 22.00 3.53 -27.93
N THR A 277 21.74 2.47 -27.16
CA THR A 277 20.53 1.63 -27.16
C THR A 277 19.38 2.22 -26.34
N ARG A 278 19.47 3.47 -25.93
CA ARG A 278 18.53 4.14 -25.02
C ARG A 278 17.07 4.08 -25.45
N LEU A 279 16.77 4.30 -26.70
CA LEU A 279 15.38 4.28 -27.20
C LEU A 279 14.77 2.90 -27.10
N GLN A 280 15.56 1.86 -27.45
CA GLN A 280 15.10 0.48 -27.30
C GLN A 280 14.91 0.13 -25.81
N PHE A 281 15.85 0.53 -24.96
CA PHE A 281 15.70 0.34 -23.52
C PHE A 281 14.43 1.04 -22.98
N ILE A 282 14.19 2.30 -23.35
CA ILE A 282 12.99 3.04 -22.90
C ILE A 282 11.72 2.30 -23.32
N LYS A 283 11.67 1.82 -24.56
CA LYS A 283 10.55 1.05 -25.08
C LYS A 283 10.34 -0.24 -24.31
N ASP A 284 11.36 -1.04 -24.13
CA ASP A 284 11.26 -2.35 -23.48
C ASP A 284 11.01 -2.22 -21.98
N PHE A 285 11.70 -1.27 -21.31
CA PHE A 285 11.58 -1.09 -19.87
C PHE A 285 10.26 -0.44 -19.44
N SER A 286 9.75 0.54 -20.19
CA SER A 286 8.42 1.11 -19.90
C SER A 286 7.31 0.07 -20.05
N LEU A 287 7.44 -0.86 -21.02
CA LEU A 287 6.53 -2.00 -21.14
C LEU A 287 6.66 -3.00 -19.98
N ALA A 288 7.91 -3.28 -19.56
CA ALA A 288 8.16 -4.15 -18.41
C ALA A 288 7.58 -3.55 -17.12
N LEU A 289 7.67 -2.23 -16.97
CA LEU A 289 7.12 -1.51 -15.83
C LEU A 289 5.59 -1.58 -15.80
N GLU A 290 4.92 -1.31 -16.91
CA GLU A 290 3.46 -1.46 -17.05
C GLU A 290 3.01 -2.89 -16.70
N ARG A 291 3.71 -3.90 -17.24
CA ARG A 291 3.43 -5.31 -16.95
C ARG A 291 3.62 -5.63 -15.47
N SER A 292 4.62 -5.04 -14.80
CA SER A 292 4.87 -5.26 -13.37
C SER A 292 3.74 -4.72 -12.51
N PHE A 293 3.22 -3.53 -12.81
CA PHE A 293 2.05 -2.98 -12.12
C PHE A 293 0.80 -3.84 -12.34
N ASN A 294 0.52 -4.23 -13.58
CA ASN A 294 -0.61 -5.11 -13.90
C ASN A 294 -0.49 -6.48 -13.22
N ASN A 295 0.71 -7.06 -13.18
CA ASN A 295 0.97 -8.33 -12.49
C ASN A 295 0.79 -8.21 -10.97
N LEU A 296 1.17 -7.10 -10.37
CA LEU A 296 0.95 -6.84 -8.95
C LEU A 296 -0.53 -6.60 -8.62
N ALA A 297 -1.27 -5.91 -9.47
CA ALA A 297 -2.73 -5.78 -9.34
C ALA A 297 -3.41 -7.16 -9.40
N ARG A 298 -2.99 -8.02 -10.34
CA ARG A 298 -3.44 -9.41 -10.42
C ARG A 298 -3.06 -10.20 -9.16
N LEU A 299 -1.82 -10.09 -8.69
CA LEU A 299 -1.36 -10.73 -7.45
C LEU A 299 -2.22 -10.28 -6.26
N ASN A 300 -2.58 -8.99 -6.17
CA ASN A 300 -3.46 -8.46 -5.13
C ASN A 300 -4.87 -9.08 -5.17
N SER A 301 -5.39 -9.34 -6.36
CA SER A 301 -6.65 -10.08 -6.54
C SER A 301 -6.52 -11.56 -6.15
N ASP A 302 -5.48 -12.24 -6.67
CA ASP A 302 -5.29 -13.68 -6.47
C ASP A 302 -5.03 -14.03 -5.00
N ARG A 303 -4.32 -13.19 -4.22
CA ARG A 303 -4.09 -13.40 -2.79
C ARG A 303 -5.36 -13.44 -1.94
N ASN A 304 -6.45 -12.88 -2.41
CA ASN A 304 -7.73 -12.92 -1.67
C ASN A 304 -8.37 -14.32 -1.72
N ASN A 305 -7.96 -15.15 -2.68
CA ASN A 305 -8.50 -16.49 -2.92
C ASN A 305 -7.45 -17.60 -2.71
N ASP A 306 -6.20 -17.26 -2.43
CA ASP A 306 -5.09 -18.20 -2.28
C ASP A 306 -4.28 -17.92 -1.01
N VAL A 307 -4.44 -18.80 -0.01
CA VAL A 307 -3.77 -18.66 1.30
C VAL A 307 -2.24 -18.81 1.23
N ASN A 308 -1.69 -19.47 0.20
CA ASN A 308 -0.25 -19.63 0.04
C ASN A 308 0.37 -18.32 -0.48
N ILE A 309 -0.28 -17.68 -1.43
CA ILE A 309 0.12 -16.34 -1.91
C ILE A 309 -0.03 -15.34 -0.77
N GLU A 310 -1.16 -15.35 -0.05
CA GLU A 310 -1.38 -14.47 1.10
C GLU A 310 -0.30 -14.68 2.17
N ALA A 311 0.08 -15.94 2.49
CA ALA A 311 1.11 -16.24 3.47
C ALA A 311 2.50 -15.73 3.07
N ALA A 312 2.87 -15.83 1.79
CA ALA A 312 4.13 -15.28 1.29
C ALA A 312 4.20 -13.76 1.48
N LEU A 313 3.11 -13.06 1.20
CA LEU A 313 3.03 -11.61 1.34
C LEU A 313 2.94 -11.17 2.81
N ALA A 314 2.22 -11.91 3.66
CA ALA A 314 2.10 -11.63 5.09
C ALA A 314 3.44 -11.64 5.83
N CYS A 315 4.45 -12.36 5.34
CA CYS A 315 5.79 -12.39 5.89
C CYS A 315 6.57 -11.07 5.68
N GLY A 316 6.13 -10.16 4.78
CA GLY A 316 6.65 -8.80 4.64
C GLY A 316 8.07 -8.69 4.06
N ARG A 317 8.58 -9.73 3.39
CA ARG A 317 9.88 -9.72 2.69
C ARG A 317 9.71 -9.41 1.20
N TYR A 318 9.02 -8.31 0.90
CA TYR A 318 8.62 -7.92 -0.46
C TYR A 318 9.80 -7.76 -1.41
N GLU A 319 10.96 -7.29 -0.92
CA GLU A 319 12.18 -7.11 -1.72
C GLU A 319 12.72 -8.43 -2.34
N ILE A 320 12.31 -9.58 -1.77
CA ILE A 320 12.66 -10.91 -2.28
C ILE A 320 11.48 -11.55 -2.99
N VAL A 321 10.31 -11.52 -2.35
CA VAL A 321 9.14 -12.30 -2.77
C VAL A 321 8.49 -11.71 -4.04
N LEU A 322 8.33 -10.39 -4.13
CA LEU A 322 7.64 -9.75 -5.25
C LEU A 322 8.33 -9.95 -6.61
N PRO A 323 9.66 -9.89 -6.75
CA PRO A 323 10.31 -10.20 -8.02
C PRO A 323 9.97 -11.59 -8.56
N PHE A 324 9.87 -12.62 -7.71
CA PHE A 324 9.46 -13.96 -8.13
C PHE A 324 8.03 -14.00 -8.66
N PHE A 325 7.09 -13.35 -7.97
CA PHE A 325 5.71 -13.27 -8.43
C PHE A 325 5.60 -12.49 -9.75
N ILE A 326 6.20 -11.30 -9.84
CA ILE A 326 6.18 -10.51 -11.07
C ILE A 326 6.74 -11.31 -12.24
N LYS A 327 7.88 -12.00 -12.03
CA LYS A 327 8.49 -12.85 -13.07
C LYS A 327 7.58 -14.01 -13.45
N ALA A 328 6.98 -14.71 -12.49
CA ALA A 328 6.09 -15.83 -12.74
C ALA A 328 4.86 -15.42 -13.58
N TYR A 329 4.19 -14.32 -13.22
CA TYR A 329 3.09 -13.78 -14.01
C TYR A 329 3.56 -13.33 -15.41
N THR A 330 4.71 -12.67 -15.52
CA THR A 330 5.29 -12.25 -16.81
C THR A 330 5.57 -13.44 -17.74
N LYS A 331 6.01 -14.57 -17.17
CA LYS A 331 6.27 -15.82 -17.92
C LYS A 331 5.00 -16.64 -18.18
N GLY A 332 3.83 -16.22 -17.69
CA GLY A 332 2.57 -16.93 -17.88
C GLY A 332 2.47 -18.26 -17.11
N ILE A 333 3.18 -18.38 -16.00
CA ILE A 333 3.14 -19.57 -15.15
C ILE A 333 1.72 -19.75 -14.58
N PRO A 334 1.16 -20.97 -14.57
CA PRO A 334 -0.19 -21.23 -14.06
C PRO A 334 -0.35 -20.86 -12.59
N LEU A 335 -1.53 -20.39 -12.18
CA LEU A 335 -1.81 -19.95 -10.81
C LEU A 335 -1.54 -21.04 -9.76
N SER A 336 -1.81 -22.31 -10.07
CA SER A 336 -1.49 -23.44 -9.18
C SER A 336 0.00 -23.54 -8.87
N GLU A 337 0.85 -23.29 -9.87
CA GLU A 337 2.30 -23.30 -9.71
C GLU A 337 2.78 -22.04 -8.97
N ILE A 338 2.16 -20.88 -9.25
CA ILE A 338 2.42 -19.63 -8.50
C ILE A 338 2.06 -19.82 -7.02
N SER A 339 0.92 -20.47 -6.72
CA SER A 339 0.53 -20.84 -5.35
C SER A 339 1.55 -21.77 -4.68
N ARG A 340 2.03 -22.80 -5.40
CA ARG A 340 3.07 -23.72 -4.91
C ARG A 340 4.38 -22.99 -4.59
N MET A 341 4.82 -22.10 -5.47
CA MET A 341 5.97 -21.21 -5.23
C MET A 341 5.72 -20.27 -4.06
N GLY A 342 4.52 -19.70 -3.98
CA GLY A 342 4.10 -18.82 -2.88
C GLY A 342 4.20 -19.52 -1.53
N LYS A 343 3.73 -20.79 -1.44
CA LYS A 343 3.90 -21.61 -0.24
C LYS A 343 5.38 -21.75 0.14
N ALA A 344 6.21 -22.17 -0.81
CA ALA A 344 7.64 -22.40 -0.54
C ALA A 344 8.36 -21.13 -0.10
N LEU A 345 8.15 -20.00 -0.81
CA LEU A 345 8.72 -18.70 -0.45
C LEU A 345 8.21 -18.22 0.92
N GLY A 346 6.91 -18.31 1.17
CA GLY A 346 6.32 -17.91 2.45
C GLY A 346 6.88 -18.71 3.62
N ASP A 347 7.02 -20.02 3.47
CA ASP A 347 7.62 -20.89 4.49
C ASP A 347 9.10 -20.53 4.75
N LEU A 348 9.89 -20.28 3.70
CA LEU A 348 11.28 -19.86 3.85
C LEU A 348 11.40 -18.48 4.52
N MET A 349 10.56 -17.50 4.11
CA MET A 349 10.56 -16.17 4.73
C MET A 349 10.17 -16.24 6.20
N LEU A 350 9.21 -17.10 6.55
CA LEU A 350 8.80 -17.30 7.94
C LEU A 350 9.92 -17.93 8.76
N ARG A 351 10.60 -18.96 8.23
CA ARG A 351 11.79 -19.56 8.86
C ARG A 351 12.89 -18.52 9.07
N ASP A 352 13.20 -17.70 8.07
CA ASP A 352 14.22 -16.65 8.15
C ASP A 352 13.90 -15.64 9.28
N ARG A 353 12.65 -15.25 9.42
CA ARG A 353 12.21 -14.35 10.50
C ARG A 353 12.23 -15.01 11.88
N ILE A 354 11.99 -16.31 11.96
CA ILE A 354 12.09 -17.08 13.22
C ILE A 354 13.54 -17.22 13.65
N VAL A 355 14.41 -17.68 12.75
CA VAL A 355 15.82 -17.96 13.10
C VAL A 355 16.69 -16.70 13.18
N LYS A 356 16.25 -15.59 12.59
CA LYS A 356 16.95 -14.28 12.61
C LYS A 356 18.41 -14.38 12.20
N THR A 357 18.70 -15.15 11.16
CA THR A 357 20.07 -15.29 10.64
C THR A 357 20.55 -14.01 9.95
N ARG A 358 21.89 -13.85 9.85
CA ARG A 358 22.52 -12.80 9.05
C ARG A 358 22.79 -13.23 7.60
N ALA A 359 22.45 -14.45 7.22
CA ALA A 359 22.66 -14.94 5.86
C ALA A 359 21.73 -14.19 4.88
N ASP A 360 22.28 -13.82 3.72
CA ASP A 360 21.53 -13.11 2.69
C ASP A 360 20.76 -14.11 1.81
N LEU A 361 19.43 -14.07 1.88
CA LEU A 361 18.54 -14.90 1.06
C LEU A 361 18.69 -14.63 -0.44
N ARG A 362 19.05 -13.41 -0.85
CA ARG A 362 19.28 -13.08 -2.28
C ARG A 362 20.40 -13.95 -2.84
N SER A 363 21.50 -14.10 -2.08
CA SER A 363 22.63 -14.94 -2.50
C SER A 363 22.28 -16.43 -2.62
N ARG A 364 21.19 -16.86 -1.99
CA ARG A 364 20.73 -18.26 -1.97
C ARG A 364 19.69 -18.56 -3.04
N LEU A 365 19.04 -17.54 -3.56
CA LEU A 365 17.90 -17.67 -4.47
C LEU A 365 18.15 -17.04 -5.85
N ASN A 366 19.23 -16.26 -6.04
CA ASN A 366 19.43 -15.53 -7.29
C ASN A 366 19.61 -16.44 -8.50
N ASP A 367 20.33 -17.55 -8.37
CA ASP A 367 20.55 -18.50 -9.46
C ASP A 367 19.23 -19.17 -9.90
N VAL A 368 18.41 -19.64 -8.97
CA VAL A 368 17.11 -20.22 -9.30
C VAL A 368 16.10 -19.16 -9.77
N PHE A 369 16.23 -17.92 -9.31
CA PHE A 369 15.47 -16.80 -9.88
C PHE A 369 15.84 -16.57 -11.34
N GLN A 370 17.14 -16.57 -11.67
CA GLN A 370 17.62 -16.39 -13.03
C GLN A 370 17.15 -17.51 -13.96
N GLN A 371 17.14 -18.75 -13.49
CA GLN A 371 16.77 -19.94 -14.27
C GLN A 371 15.25 -20.14 -14.42
N MET A 372 14.43 -19.48 -13.58
CA MET A 372 12.97 -19.62 -13.63
C MET A 372 12.38 -19.08 -14.94
N GLU A 373 11.92 -19.98 -15.82
CA GLU A 373 11.31 -19.63 -17.11
C GLU A 373 9.84 -20.07 -17.19
N THR A 374 9.56 -21.33 -17.30
CA THR A 374 8.20 -21.90 -17.47
C THR A 374 7.75 -22.76 -16.30
N SER A 375 8.67 -23.06 -15.37
CA SER A 375 8.41 -23.87 -14.17
C SER A 375 8.98 -23.18 -12.93
N VAL A 376 8.41 -23.49 -11.79
CA VAL A 376 8.88 -23.06 -10.47
C VAL A 376 9.66 -24.17 -9.75
N ASP A 377 9.90 -25.31 -10.39
CA ASP A 377 10.47 -26.50 -9.75
C ASP A 377 11.84 -26.24 -9.14
N ASP A 378 12.71 -25.51 -9.82
CA ASP A 378 14.05 -25.20 -9.32
C ASP A 378 13.98 -24.29 -8.07
N VAL A 379 13.05 -23.33 -8.05
CA VAL A 379 12.83 -22.46 -6.89
C VAL A 379 12.31 -23.26 -5.70
N VAL A 380 11.28 -24.07 -5.93
CA VAL A 380 10.67 -24.92 -4.89
C VAL A 380 11.66 -25.97 -4.40
N GLY A 381 12.36 -26.65 -5.30
CA GLY A 381 13.38 -27.64 -4.99
C GLY A 381 14.53 -27.06 -4.16
N ARG A 382 15.03 -25.86 -4.52
CA ARG A 382 16.05 -25.15 -3.74
C ARG A 382 15.57 -24.87 -2.32
N ILE A 383 14.34 -24.40 -2.13
CA ILE A 383 13.79 -24.08 -0.82
C ILE A 383 13.62 -25.36 0.02
N ILE A 384 13.10 -26.42 -0.56
CA ILE A 384 12.98 -27.73 0.12
C ILE A 384 14.36 -28.22 0.57
N TRP A 385 15.35 -28.20 -0.33
CA TRP A 385 16.72 -28.58 0.01
C TRP A 385 17.31 -27.73 1.16
N MET A 386 17.06 -26.41 1.18
CA MET A 386 17.53 -25.52 2.26
C MET A 386 16.94 -25.87 3.64
N LYS A 387 15.78 -26.50 3.69
CA LYS A 387 15.16 -26.95 4.95
C LYS A 387 15.80 -28.22 5.53
N GLU A 388 16.50 -28.98 4.72
CA GLU A 388 17.05 -30.30 5.08
C GLU A 388 18.57 -30.30 5.18
N VAL A 389 19.25 -29.42 4.45
CA VAL A 389 20.70 -29.41 4.34
C VAL A 389 21.39 -29.14 5.67
N GLY A 390 22.37 -29.97 6.00
CA GLY A 390 23.23 -29.83 7.18
C GLY A 390 24.58 -29.12 6.91
N ASP A 391 24.88 -28.73 5.67
CA ASP A 391 26.11 -28.05 5.29
C ASP A 391 26.22 -26.70 6.02
N ARG A 392 27.35 -26.44 6.63
CA ARG A 392 27.65 -25.26 7.43
C ARG A 392 27.33 -23.92 6.73
N TRP A 393 27.52 -23.85 5.40
CA TRP A 393 27.27 -22.65 4.61
C TRP A 393 25.80 -22.42 4.25
N TRP A 394 24.95 -23.50 4.32
CA TRP A 394 23.54 -23.49 3.95
C TRP A 394 22.60 -23.79 5.10
N ALA A 395 23.11 -24.31 6.22
CA ALA A 395 22.36 -24.84 7.36
C ALA A 395 21.70 -23.77 8.26
N TYR A 396 21.29 -22.65 7.67
CA TYR A 396 20.69 -21.56 8.45
C TYR A 396 19.19 -21.74 8.69
N TRP A 397 18.51 -22.47 7.81
CA TRP A 397 17.04 -22.58 7.81
C TRP A 397 16.53 -24.00 7.99
N ASN A 398 17.40 -24.95 8.33
CA ASN A 398 17.04 -26.35 8.54
C ASN A 398 16.22 -26.56 9.82
N ASN A 399 15.62 -27.74 9.94
CA ASN A 399 14.73 -28.08 11.07
C ASN A 399 15.43 -28.00 12.43
N ASN A 400 16.72 -28.35 12.54
CA ASN A 400 17.43 -28.28 13.81
C ASN A 400 17.58 -26.84 14.31
N VAL A 401 17.98 -25.91 13.42
CA VAL A 401 18.10 -24.49 13.74
C VAL A 401 16.72 -23.90 14.04
N LEU A 402 15.70 -24.27 13.25
CA LEU A 402 14.34 -23.79 13.42
C LEU A 402 13.76 -24.25 14.77
N GLN A 403 13.95 -25.52 15.17
CA GLN A 403 13.49 -26.05 16.45
C GLN A 403 14.07 -25.24 17.62
N LEU A 404 15.38 -25.08 17.65
CA LEU A 404 16.05 -24.28 18.69
C LEU A 404 15.52 -22.85 18.77
N ALA A 405 15.28 -22.23 17.60
CA ALA A 405 14.75 -20.88 17.56
C ALA A 405 13.29 -20.80 18.05
N VAL A 406 12.44 -21.76 17.71
CA VAL A 406 11.03 -21.77 18.13
C VAL A 406 10.88 -22.05 19.63
N GLU A 407 11.77 -22.85 20.21
CA GLU A 407 11.79 -23.14 21.64
C GLU A 407 12.23 -21.92 22.49
N ALA A 408 12.98 -20.97 21.90
CA ALA A 408 13.30 -19.72 22.55
C ALA A 408 12.06 -18.79 22.60
N ASN A 409 11.96 -17.93 23.64
CA ASN A 409 10.80 -17.02 23.80
C ASN A 409 10.92 -15.73 22.91
N TRP A 410 11.44 -15.87 21.68
CA TRP A 410 11.64 -14.73 20.74
C TRP A 410 10.32 -14.11 20.27
N HIS A 411 9.28 -14.89 20.18
CA HIS A 411 7.99 -14.51 19.61
C HIS A 411 7.23 -13.44 20.43
N HIS A 412 7.56 -13.26 21.70
CA HIS A 412 7.00 -12.18 22.48
C HIS A 412 7.51 -10.79 22.03
N ASN A 413 8.64 -10.75 21.31
CA ASN A 413 9.19 -9.54 20.70
C ASN A 413 8.75 -9.37 19.23
N ASP A 414 8.18 -10.40 18.61
CA ASP A 414 7.68 -10.39 17.23
C ASP A 414 6.25 -10.95 17.15
N HIS A 415 5.32 -10.17 17.68
CA HIS A 415 3.89 -10.51 17.67
C HIS A 415 3.35 -10.68 16.24
N GLY A 416 3.90 -9.98 15.25
CA GLY A 416 3.49 -10.11 13.86
C GLY A 416 3.70 -11.53 13.33
N ILE A 417 4.89 -12.09 13.58
CA ILE A 417 5.21 -13.45 13.16
C ILE A 417 4.46 -14.50 13.96
N ALA A 418 4.29 -14.31 15.26
CA ALA A 418 3.48 -15.21 16.08
C ALA A 418 2.03 -15.32 15.56
N LYS A 419 1.42 -14.22 15.13
CA LYS A 419 0.09 -14.21 14.50
C LYS A 419 0.05 -15.01 13.20
N ILE A 420 1.08 -14.86 12.34
CA ILE A 420 1.16 -15.59 11.07
C ILE A 420 1.33 -17.09 11.33
N ILE A 421 2.16 -17.50 12.30
CA ILE A 421 2.32 -18.88 12.70
C ILE A 421 0.97 -19.47 13.16
N LEU A 422 0.27 -18.77 14.05
CA LEU A 422 -1.01 -19.22 14.58
C LEU A 422 -2.11 -19.25 13.51
N TRP A 423 -2.09 -18.32 12.55
CA TRP A 423 -2.99 -18.37 11.39
C TRP A 423 -2.71 -19.58 10.48
N LYS A 424 -1.44 -19.88 10.19
CA LYS A 424 -1.07 -21.09 9.43
C LYS A 424 -1.42 -22.36 10.21
N TYR A 425 -1.26 -22.35 11.54
CA TYR A 425 -1.68 -23.43 12.42
C TYR A 425 -3.20 -23.63 12.40
N GLU A 426 -3.98 -22.57 12.42
CA GLU A 426 -5.44 -22.63 12.25
C GLU A 426 -5.83 -23.35 10.95
N ASN A 427 -5.22 -22.94 9.82
CA ASN A 427 -5.47 -23.57 8.53
C ASN A 427 -5.00 -25.04 8.47
N HIS A 428 -3.94 -25.39 9.20
CA HIS A 428 -3.52 -26.77 9.38
C HIS A 428 -4.56 -27.59 10.16
N LEU A 429 -5.10 -27.07 11.25
CA LEU A 429 -6.15 -27.73 12.01
C LEU A 429 -7.42 -27.93 11.17
N ILE A 430 -7.82 -26.93 10.38
CA ILE A 430 -8.94 -27.04 9.45
C ILE A 430 -8.72 -28.18 8.45
N SER A 431 -7.54 -28.26 7.84
CA SER A 431 -7.22 -29.29 6.83
C SER A 431 -7.10 -30.69 7.45
N SER A 432 -6.61 -30.80 8.69
CA SER A 432 -6.42 -32.07 9.37
C SER A 432 -7.73 -32.71 9.82
N GLU A 433 -8.81 -31.96 9.99
CA GLU A 433 -10.13 -32.49 10.30
C GLU A 433 -10.76 -33.29 9.15
N GLY A 434 -10.23 -33.16 7.92
CA GLY A 434 -10.63 -33.97 6.76
C GLY A 434 -12.10 -33.87 6.35
N LYS A 435 -12.86 -32.90 6.88
CA LYS A 435 -14.27 -32.71 6.57
C LYS A 435 -14.45 -31.97 5.25
N SER A 436 -15.14 -32.60 4.31
CA SER A 436 -15.56 -31.95 3.07
C SER A 436 -16.31 -30.65 3.38
N GLY A 437 -15.89 -29.53 2.75
CA GLY A 437 -16.55 -28.21 2.86
C GLY A 437 -15.85 -27.19 3.76
N TYR A 438 -14.73 -27.53 4.41
CA TYR A 438 -13.93 -26.53 5.13
C TYR A 438 -12.86 -25.95 4.20
N ALA A 439 -13.03 -24.67 3.82
CA ALA A 439 -12.00 -23.91 3.12
C ALA A 439 -11.03 -23.27 4.13
N PRO A 440 -9.74 -23.12 3.76
CA PRO A 440 -8.81 -22.32 4.55
C PRO A 440 -9.33 -20.89 4.74
N ILE A 441 -9.07 -20.31 5.90
CA ILE A 441 -9.44 -18.92 6.18
C ILE A 441 -8.32 -17.96 5.78
N SER A 442 -8.68 -16.82 5.16
CA SER A 442 -7.76 -15.74 4.88
C SER A 442 -7.35 -15.02 6.18
N TYR A 443 -6.08 -14.62 6.27
CA TYR A 443 -5.58 -13.80 7.39
C TYR A 443 -6.35 -12.48 7.50
N ARG A 444 -6.72 -11.89 6.37
CA ARG A 444 -7.49 -10.66 6.27
C ARG A 444 -8.95 -10.81 6.72
N SER A 445 -9.50 -12.04 6.70
CA SER A 445 -10.85 -12.30 7.21
C SER A 445 -10.95 -12.20 8.72
N ILE A 446 -9.82 -12.26 9.43
CA ILE A 446 -9.75 -12.07 10.88
C ILE A 446 -9.73 -10.58 11.18
N LEU A 447 -10.79 -10.05 11.75
CA LEU A 447 -10.94 -8.63 12.04
C LEU A 447 -9.84 -8.13 12.99
N LYS A 448 -8.87 -7.38 12.46
CA LYS A 448 -7.72 -6.85 13.20
C LYS A 448 -7.07 -7.93 14.09
N PRO A 449 -6.35 -8.90 13.53
CA PRO A 449 -5.82 -10.05 14.27
C PRO A 449 -5.01 -9.62 15.50
N HIS A 450 -5.37 -10.13 16.66
CA HIS A 450 -4.70 -9.91 17.94
C HIS A 450 -4.13 -11.21 18.50
N LEU A 451 -3.03 -11.07 19.25
CA LEU A 451 -2.40 -12.16 19.98
C LEU A 451 -2.90 -12.11 21.42
N GLU A 452 -3.74 -13.06 21.80
CA GLU A 452 -4.25 -13.24 23.14
C GLU A 452 -3.28 -14.09 23.96
N HIS A 453 -3.05 -13.70 25.22
CA HIS A 453 -2.42 -14.57 26.22
C HIS A 453 -3.52 -15.36 26.93
N ILE A 454 -3.59 -16.67 26.74
CA ILE A 454 -4.60 -17.52 27.39
C ILE A 454 -4.49 -17.36 28.91
N ALA A 455 -3.30 -17.63 29.47
CA ALA A 455 -2.95 -17.17 30.82
C ALA A 455 -2.47 -15.72 30.71
N PRO A 456 -3.19 -14.73 31.27
CA PRO A 456 -2.93 -13.31 31.06
C PRO A 456 -1.59 -12.87 31.65
N ARG A 457 -0.99 -11.82 31.09
CA ARG A 457 0.31 -11.29 31.55
C ARG A 457 0.27 -10.76 32.99
N THR A 458 -0.88 -10.26 33.41
CA THR A 458 -1.10 -9.71 34.75
C THR A 458 -2.05 -10.65 35.51
N GLU A 459 -1.63 -11.07 36.71
CA GLU A 459 -2.47 -11.87 37.59
C GLU A 459 -3.75 -11.14 37.94
N ASN A 460 -4.87 -11.87 37.95
CA ASN A 460 -6.08 -11.39 38.59
C ASN A 460 -5.97 -11.76 40.08
N GLY A 461 -6.29 -10.86 40.99
CA GLY A 461 -5.99 -10.95 42.43
C GLY A 461 -6.53 -12.17 43.21
N GLU A 462 -7.34 -13.02 42.56
CA GLU A 462 -7.88 -14.28 43.11
C GLU A 462 -7.31 -15.48 42.34
N LYS A 463 -6.08 -15.87 42.68
CA LYS A 463 -5.26 -16.82 41.91
C LYS A 463 -5.87 -18.22 41.74
N GLU A 464 -6.39 -18.82 42.78
CA GLU A 464 -6.93 -20.19 42.73
C GLU A 464 -8.29 -20.29 42.04
N ALA A 465 -9.09 -19.23 42.09
CA ALA A 465 -10.40 -19.18 41.45
C ALA A 465 -10.31 -18.83 39.95
N ALA A 466 -9.14 -18.37 39.45
CA ALA A 466 -8.96 -17.89 38.06
C ALA A 466 -8.80 -19.03 37.05
N GLY A 467 -8.50 -20.28 37.46
CA GLY A 467 -8.29 -21.42 36.56
C GLY A 467 -6.94 -21.41 35.85
N TYR A 468 -5.94 -20.71 36.40
CA TYR A 468 -4.56 -20.67 35.90
C TYR A 468 -3.61 -21.27 36.94
N ASP A 469 -2.40 -21.57 36.52
CA ASP A 469 -1.31 -22.00 37.39
C ASP A 469 -0.82 -20.87 38.30
N THR A 470 -0.04 -21.21 39.32
CA THR A 470 0.66 -20.21 40.16
C THR A 470 1.69 -19.44 39.32
N TYR A 471 1.65 -18.12 39.42
CA TYR A 471 2.58 -17.22 38.69
C TYR A 471 3.92 -17.10 39.46
N ASP A 472 4.58 -18.25 39.69
CA ASP A 472 5.94 -18.30 40.20
C ASP A 472 6.95 -17.83 39.12
N ASP A 473 8.21 -17.71 39.51
CA ASP A 473 9.27 -17.26 38.58
C ASP A 473 9.42 -18.22 37.39
N ASP A 474 9.30 -19.53 37.60
CA ASP A 474 9.34 -20.51 36.53
C ASP A 474 8.20 -20.34 35.53
N PHE A 475 6.96 -20.07 36.00
CA PHE A 475 5.82 -19.83 35.12
C PHE A 475 6.02 -18.56 34.28
N ARG A 476 6.49 -17.48 34.92
CA ARG A 476 6.70 -16.17 34.26
C ARG A 476 7.81 -16.26 33.21
N GLU A 477 8.91 -16.95 33.51
CA GLU A 477 10.08 -17.03 32.62
C GLU A 477 9.88 -18.07 31.50
N ASN A 478 9.28 -19.22 31.82
CA ASN A 478 9.31 -20.39 30.96
C ASN A 478 7.99 -20.74 30.28
N TYR A 479 6.84 -20.21 30.73
CA TYR A 479 5.53 -20.60 30.20
C TYR A 479 4.69 -19.44 29.68
N LEU A 480 4.71 -18.31 30.37
CA LEU A 480 3.82 -17.18 30.08
C LEU A 480 3.96 -16.67 28.64
N LEU A 481 5.18 -16.66 28.12
CA LEU A 481 5.52 -16.13 26.80
C LEU A 481 5.76 -17.22 25.73
N ARG A 482 5.33 -18.46 25.96
CA ARG A 482 5.41 -19.53 24.96
C ARG A 482 4.28 -19.43 23.93
N LEU A 483 4.54 -19.88 22.68
CA LEU A 483 3.51 -19.99 21.64
C LEU A 483 2.30 -20.81 22.11
N GLY A 484 2.53 -21.85 22.93
CA GLY A 484 1.48 -22.64 23.54
C GLY A 484 0.49 -21.84 24.38
N ASN A 485 0.92 -20.70 24.96
CA ASN A 485 0.06 -19.79 25.71
C ASN A 485 -0.57 -18.69 24.85
N PHE A 486 -0.28 -18.64 23.54
CA PHE A 486 -0.85 -17.64 22.64
C PHE A 486 -2.00 -18.19 21.81
N LEU A 487 -2.98 -17.33 21.57
CA LEU A 487 -4.15 -17.63 20.75
C LEU A 487 -4.40 -16.47 19.77
N LEU A 488 -4.75 -16.78 18.53
CA LEU A 488 -5.14 -15.78 17.55
C LEU A 488 -6.63 -15.45 17.73
N LEU A 489 -6.94 -14.16 17.94
CA LEU A 489 -8.31 -13.65 18.07
C LEU A 489 -8.54 -12.42 17.20
N SER A 490 -9.81 -12.06 16.97
CA SER A 490 -10.15 -10.71 16.52
C SER A 490 -9.94 -9.69 17.65
N ALA A 491 -9.64 -8.42 17.31
CA ALA A 491 -9.45 -7.37 18.30
C ALA A 491 -10.67 -7.17 19.22
N PRO A 492 -11.93 -7.13 18.72
CA PRO A 492 -13.10 -6.99 19.58
C PRO A 492 -13.24 -8.16 20.57
N HIS A 493 -12.93 -9.40 20.14
CA HIS A 493 -12.99 -10.56 21.03
C HIS A 493 -11.93 -10.45 22.12
N ASN A 494 -10.69 -10.14 21.75
CA ASN A 494 -9.58 -9.97 22.69
C ASN A 494 -9.86 -8.90 23.74
N GLU A 495 -10.40 -7.75 23.34
CA GLU A 495 -10.79 -6.67 24.25
C GLU A 495 -11.91 -7.08 25.22
N SER A 496 -12.84 -7.90 24.75
CA SER A 496 -13.98 -8.35 25.55
C SER A 496 -13.60 -9.31 26.68
N ILE A 497 -12.56 -10.12 26.48
CA ILE A 497 -12.13 -11.14 27.45
C ILE A 497 -11.02 -10.68 28.40
N GLY A 498 -10.08 -9.85 27.95
CA GLY A 498 -9.03 -9.25 28.78
C GLY A 498 -8.38 -10.22 29.77
N ASN A 499 -8.23 -9.81 31.04
CA ASN A 499 -7.64 -10.61 32.13
C ASN A 499 -8.67 -11.44 32.92
N LYS A 500 -9.76 -11.88 32.27
CA LYS A 500 -10.81 -12.68 32.93
C LYS A 500 -10.32 -14.04 33.38
N PRO A 501 -10.98 -14.68 34.39
CA PRO A 501 -10.79 -16.08 34.73
C PRO A 501 -10.89 -17.01 33.51
N PHE A 502 -10.13 -18.13 33.55
CA PHE A 502 -9.99 -19.00 32.39
C PHE A 502 -11.33 -19.54 31.86
N GLU A 503 -12.23 -19.96 32.76
CA GLU A 503 -13.54 -20.50 32.36
C GLU A 503 -14.40 -19.47 31.62
N LEU A 504 -14.32 -18.18 32.02
CA LEU A 504 -15.02 -17.11 31.30
C LEU A 504 -14.42 -16.83 29.92
N LYS A 505 -13.09 -16.91 29.78
CA LYS A 505 -12.47 -16.85 28.46
C LYS A 505 -12.82 -18.07 27.61
N ARG A 506 -12.67 -19.27 28.18
CA ARG A 506 -12.92 -20.56 27.54
C ARG A 506 -14.34 -20.65 26.98
N SER A 507 -15.35 -20.16 27.70
CA SER A 507 -16.75 -20.18 27.27
C SER A 507 -17.01 -19.37 25.99
N THR A 508 -16.12 -18.45 25.61
CA THR A 508 -16.21 -17.63 24.41
C THR A 508 -15.38 -18.18 23.23
N TYR A 509 -14.66 -19.28 23.40
CA TYR A 509 -13.75 -19.85 22.40
C TYR A 509 -14.50 -20.74 21.40
N ASP A 510 -15.24 -20.17 20.46
CA ASP A 510 -16.12 -20.88 19.53
C ASP A 510 -15.88 -20.57 18.03
N GLN A 511 -15.03 -19.58 17.70
CA GLN A 511 -14.89 -19.10 16.34
C GLN A 511 -13.82 -19.82 15.51
N LEU A 512 -12.69 -20.20 16.13
CA LEU A 512 -11.52 -20.79 15.46
C LEU A 512 -11.26 -22.22 15.96
N ARG A 513 -10.60 -23.05 15.15
CA ARG A 513 -10.24 -24.41 15.52
C ARG A 513 -9.27 -24.48 16.68
N GLN A 514 -8.30 -23.59 16.73
CA GLN A 514 -7.37 -23.48 17.85
C GLN A 514 -8.07 -23.10 19.18
N GLN A 515 -9.19 -22.38 19.14
CA GLN A 515 -10.03 -22.13 20.32
C GLN A 515 -10.71 -23.42 20.78
N ARG A 516 -11.26 -24.16 19.84
CA ARG A 516 -11.88 -25.45 20.11
C ARG A 516 -10.87 -26.47 20.61
N GLU A 517 -9.64 -26.46 20.10
CA GLU A 517 -8.53 -27.26 20.63
C GLU A 517 -8.34 -27.00 22.13
N ILE A 518 -8.31 -25.74 22.57
CA ILE A 518 -8.20 -25.40 24.00
C ILE A 518 -9.38 -25.92 24.80
N GLN A 519 -10.61 -25.79 24.29
CA GLN A 519 -11.80 -26.33 24.95
C GLN A 519 -11.72 -27.85 25.15
N ILE A 520 -11.25 -28.61 24.13
CA ILE A 520 -11.06 -30.05 24.19
C ILE A 520 -9.96 -30.40 25.20
N MET A 521 -8.81 -29.73 25.15
CA MET A 521 -7.69 -29.96 26.06
C MET A 521 -8.05 -29.73 27.54
N THR A 522 -9.07 -28.93 27.80
CA THR A 522 -9.49 -28.53 29.16
C THR A 522 -10.91 -28.99 29.51
N GLU A 523 -11.44 -29.99 28.80
CA GLU A 523 -12.82 -30.44 28.99
C GLU A 523 -13.05 -31.00 30.39
N THR A 524 -12.05 -31.74 30.93
CA THR A 524 -12.16 -32.47 32.18
C THR A 524 -11.87 -31.61 33.40
N ASP A 525 -10.82 -30.80 33.37
CA ASP A 525 -10.27 -30.08 34.53
C ASP A 525 -10.54 -28.58 34.53
N ARG A 526 -10.89 -27.99 33.35
CA ARG A 526 -11.21 -26.58 33.14
C ARG A 526 -10.14 -25.63 33.63
N VAL A 527 -8.87 -26.05 33.62
CA VAL A 527 -7.72 -25.25 34.02
C VAL A 527 -6.72 -25.12 32.89
N TRP A 528 -5.99 -23.99 32.86
CA TRP A 528 -4.92 -23.71 31.92
C TRP A 528 -3.60 -23.56 32.68
N ASN A 529 -2.79 -24.62 32.68
CA ASN A 529 -1.58 -24.74 33.49
C ASN A 529 -0.33 -25.03 32.65
N LYS A 530 0.84 -25.12 33.30
CA LYS A 530 2.14 -25.41 32.69
C LYS A 530 2.10 -26.66 31.78
N ALA A 531 1.39 -27.70 32.19
CA ALA A 531 1.27 -28.95 31.42
C ALA A 531 0.49 -28.73 30.10
N LYS A 532 -0.64 -28.01 30.14
CA LYS A 532 -1.44 -27.66 28.94
C LYS A 532 -0.69 -26.75 27.99
N ILE A 533 0.02 -25.75 28.53
CA ILE A 533 0.87 -24.85 27.72
C ILE A 533 1.95 -25.67 27.02
N SER A 534 2.63 -26.60 27.72
CA SER A 534 3.68 -27.42 27.13
C SER A 534 3.14 -28.40 26.08
N GLU A 535 1.99 -29.03 26.33
CA GLU A 535 1.33 -29.92 25.36
C GLU A 535 1.00 -29.16 24.06
N ARG A 536 0.38 -27.99 24.17
CA ARG A 536 0.04 -27.17 23.01
C ARG A 536 1.28 -26.60 22.31
N GLN A 537 2.31 -26.17 23.08
CA GLN A 537 3.59 -25.76 22.52
C GLN A 537 4.17 -26.87 21.63
N LYS A 538 4.18 -28.12 22.09
CA LYS A 538 4.67 -29.24 21.30
C LYS A 538 3.89 -29.41 20.00
N LYS A 539 2.56 -29.35 20.01
CA LYS A 539 1.72 -29.45 18.81
C LYS A 539 2.07 -28.35 17.79
N ILE A 540 2.25 -27.10 18.25
CA ILE A 540 2.61 -25.98 17.40
C ILE A 540 4.03 -26.14 16.85
N VAL A 541 5.00 -26.60 17.65
CA VAL A 541 6.37 -26.87 17.20
C VAL A 541 6.39 -28.00 16.16
N ASP A 542 5.69 -29.10 16.41
CA ASP A 542 5.55 -30.22 15.47
C ASP A 542 4.94 -29.75 14.13
N PHE A 543 3.92 -28.89 14.20
CA PHE A 543 3.35 -28.26 13.01
C PHE A 543 4.40 -27.42 12.25
N ILE A 544 5.16 -26.54 12.94
CA ILE A 544 6.18 -25.68 12.35
C ILE A 544 7.25 -26.52 11.64
N LEU A 545 7.76 -27.56 12.28
CA LEU A 545 8.82 -28.41 11.74
C LEU A 545 8.38 -29.23 10.52
N ASN A 546 7.11 -29.66 10.49
CA ASN A 546 6.60 -30.52 9.43
C ASN A 546 5.94 -29.76 8.26
N ASN A 547 5.50 -28.51 8.45
CA ASN A 547 4.66 -27.82 7.47
C ASN A 547 5.25 -26.49 6.95
N LEU A 548 6.27 -25.93 7.63
CA LEU A 548 7.01 -24.74 7.15
C LEU A 548 8.39 -25.12 6.51
#